data_3e5f96d9f7437b6afb50820aef18d6a8
#
_entry.id   3e5f96d9f7437b6afb50820aef18d6a8
#
_cell.length_a   1.000
_cell.length_b   1.000
_cell.length_c   1.000
_cell.angle_alpha   90.00
_cell.angle_beta   90.00
_cell.angle_gamma   90.00
#
_symmetry.space_group_name_H-M   'P 1'
#
loop_
_entity.id
_entity.type
_entity.pdbx_description
1 polymer ?
#
loop_
_entity_poly.entity_id
_entity_poly.type
_entity_poly.pdbx_seq_one_letter_code
_entity_poly.pdbx_strand_id
1 'polypeptide(L)'
;MESRNHCRSDPESHFLGPNRGQSDLYEKHSRVALWDAFRTIKVNNIDREHKRAKYNYTNAHRALTQLQSTNGNHKTAKPREDKLIRYPADPCFQFVKEKKFVEFRADIEAEVERRITERREAFKYACMSHTFVECQCCFNKECLDEDMVPCNGGHLYCKECIQQSTNVAMGVGAAKIRCLGQCEEEIPPKQLQKVLNQNVLSNLLIKRGTEEVKINPVIILS
;
A
#
# COMPACT_ATOMS: atom_id res chain seq x y z
N MET A 1 -9.59 20.12 17.35
CA MET A 1 -9.69 19.94 15.89
C MET A 1 -8.85 18.73 15.53
N GLU A 2 -9.48 17.59 15.29
CA GLU A 2 -8.78 16.37 14.95
C GLU A 2 -8.19 16.50 13.56
N SER A 3 -6.87 16.53 13.47
CA SER A 3 -6.14 16.47 12.20
C SER A 3 -6.43 15.11 11.57
N ARG A 4 -7.19 15.10 10.47
CA ARG A 4 -7.41 13.93 9.64
C ARG A 4 -6.07 13.52 9.01
N ASN A 5 -5.31 12.70 9.74
CA ASN A 5 -4.20 11.96 9.17
C ASN A 5 -4.74 11.08 8.04
N HIS A 6 -4.54 11.49 6.79
CA HIS A 6 -4.67 10.62 5.63
C HIS A 6 -3.51 9.62 5.69
N CYS A 7 -3.69 8.62 6.55
CA CYS A 7 -2.85 7.44 6.58
C CYS A 7 -2.83 6.81 5.18
N ARG A 8 -1.64 6.43 4.69
CA ARG A 8 -1.48 5.50 3.57
C ARG A 8 -2.51 4.40 3.76
N SER A 9 -3.30 4.08 2.72
CA SER A 9 -4.33 3.05 2.77
C SER A 9 -3.78 1.83 3.51
N ASP A 10 -4.35 1.58 4.67
CA ASP A 10 -4.02 0.43 5.48
C ASP A 10 -4.07 -0.83 4.61
N PRO A 11 -2.99 -1.61 4.51
CA PRO A 11 -2.97 -2.83 3.72
C PRO A 11 -4.13 -3.76 4.06
N GLU A 12 -4.57 -3.77 5.33
CA GLU A 12 -5.74 -4.53 5.76
C GLU A 12 -7.03 -4.06 5.07
N SER A 13 -7.27 -2.75 4.98
CA SER A 13 -8.48 -2.23 4.36
C SER A 13 -8.56 -2.58 2.87
N HIS A 14 -7.41 -2.72 2.21
CA HIS A 14 -7.34 -3.12 0.80
C HIS A 14 -7.79 -4.57 0.57
N PHE A 15 -7.37 -5.50 1.44
CA PHE A 15 -7.67 -6.93 1.29
C PHE A 15 -8.92 -7.38 2.07
N LEU A 16 -9.32 -6.65 3.12
CA LEU A 16 -10.52 -6.94 3.91
C LEU A 16 -11.76 -6.19 3.41
N GLY A 17 -11.60 -5.25 2.49
CA GLY A 17 -12.70 -4.49 1.89
C GLY A 17 -13.68 -5.35 1.08
N PRO A 18 -14.86 -4.81 0.73
CA PRO A 18 -15.85 -5.54 -0.07
C PRO A 18 -15.26 -5.87 -1.44
N ASN A 19 -15.49 -7.13 -1.87
CA ASN A 19 -15.01 -7.68 -3.13
C ASN A 19 -15.41 -6.82 -4.33
N ARG A 20 -14.43 -6.33 -5.07
CA ARG A 20 -14.61 -5.74 -6.38
C ARG A 20 -14.45 -6.86 -7.41
N GLY A 21 -15.58 -7.48 -7.85
CA GLY A 21 -15.66 -8.40 -8.98
C GLY A 21 -14.49 -9.38 -9.10
N GLN A 22 -14.48 -10.44 -8.30
CA GLN A 22 -13.44 -11.47 -8.41
C GLN A 22 -13.69 -12.31 -9.64
N SER A 23 -12.61 -12.61 -10.40
CA SER A 23 -12.69 -13.50 -11.55
C SER A 23 -12.84 -14.96 -11.11
N ASP A 24 -13.43 -15.81 -11.98
CA ASP A 24 -13.50 -17.26 -11.75
C ASP A 24 -12.13 -17.88 -11.46
N LEU A 25 -11.08 -17.33 -12.07
CA LEU A 25 -9.71 -17.77 -11.87
C LEU A 25 -9.22 -17.48 -10.44
N TYR A 26 -9.56 -16.31 -9.90
CA TYR A 26 -9.26 -15.96 -8.51
C TYR A 26 -9.98 -16.91 -7.54
N GLU A 27 -11.27 -17.17 -7.75
CA GLU A 27 -12.06 -18.08 -6.91
C GLU A 27 -11.46 -19.50 -6.89
N LYS A 28 -11.06 -20.01 -8.05
CA LYS A 28 -10.40 -21.32 -8.14
C LYS A 28 -9.08 -21.36 -7.39
N HIS A 29 -8.22 -20.36 -7.54
CA HIS A 29 -6.95 -20.25 -6.81
C HIS A 29 -7.15 -20.16 -5.31
N SER A 30 -8.04 -19.26 -4.85
CA SER A 30 -8.31 -19.04 -3.44
C SER A 30 -8.87 -20.28 -2.77
N ARG A 31 -9.79 -21.00 -3.44
CA ARG A 31 -10.36 -22.25 -2.96
C ARG A 31 -9.31 -23.34 -2.76
N VAL A 32 -8.45 -23.55 -3.76
CA VAL A 32 -7.38 -24.57 -3.69
C VAL A 32 -6.38 -24.22 -2.59
N ALA A 33 -6.01 -22.92 -2.46
CA ALA A 33 -5.10 -22.49 -1.42
C ALA A 33 -5.67 -22.66 0.00
N LEU A 34 -6.99 -22.46 0.19
CA LEU A 34 -7.64 -22.75 1.47
C LEU A 34 -7.65 -24.25 1.77
N TRP A 35 -7.85 -25.09 0.76
CA TRP A 35 -7.74 -26.55 0.94
C TRP A 35 -6.34 -26.98 1.33
N ASP A 36 -5.32 -26.34 0.79
CA ASP A 36 -3.91 -26.61 1.12
C ASP A 36 -3.55 -26.13 2.53
N ALA A 37 -3.96 -24.91 2.89
CA ALA A 37 -3.68 -24.32 4.20
C ALA A 37 -4.40 -25.05 5.35
N PHE A 38 -5.62 -25.55 5.13
CA PHE A 38 -6.47 -26.12 6.18
C PHE A 38 -6.74 -27.62 5.94
N ARG A 39 -5.69 -28.42 5.82
CA ARG A 39 -5.77 -29.86 5.49
C ARG A 39 -6.53 -30.71 6.48
N THR A 40 -6.62 -30.28 7.74
CA THR A 40 -7.34 -30.97 8.82
C THR A 40 -8.84 -30.63 8.88
N ILE A 41 -9.29 -29.61 8.14
CA ILE A 41 -10.69 -29.22 8.07
C ILE A 41 -11.35 -29.91 6.88
N LYS A 42 -12.59 -30.39 7.04
CA LYS A 42 -13.36 -31.01 5.95
C LYS A 42 -13.60 -30.00 4.82
N VAL A 43 -13.43 -30.42 3.55
CA VAL A 43 -13.60 -29.58 2.34
C VAL A 43 -14.92 -28.82 2.36
N ASN A 44 -16.04 -29.50 2.68
CA ASN A 44 -17.36 -28.86 2.73
C ASN A 44 -17.44 -27.68 3.73
N ASN A 45 -16.68 -27.75 4.82
CA ASN A 45 -16.63 -26.67 5.79
C ASN A 45 -15.78 -25.50 5.27
N ILE A 46 -14.67 -25.80 4.59
CA ILE A 46 -13.83 -24.79 3.94
C ILE A 46 -14.63 -24.07 2.85
N ASP A 47 -15.30 -24.82 1.97
CA ASP A 47 -16.11 -24.26 0.89
C ASP A 47 -17.26 -23.39 1.42
N ARG A 48 -17.87 -23.80 2.54
CA ARG A 48 -18.93 -23.01 3.20
C ARG A 48 -18.39 -21.68 3.74
N GLU A 49 -17.26 -21.68 4.42
CA GLU A 49 -16.66 -20.45 4.93
C GLU A 49 -16.13 -19.56 3.80
N HIS A 50 -15.57 -20.15 2.71
CA HIS A 50 -15.18 -19.42 1.52
C HIS A 50 -16.38 -18.72 0.86
N LYS A 51 -17.52 -19.40 0.75
CA LYS A 51 -18.76 -18.80 0.26
C LYS A 51 -19.30 -17.71 1.18
N ARG A 52 -19.25 -17.91 2.52
CA ARG A 52 -19.64 -16.88 3.52
C ARG A 52 -18.78 -15.64 3.42
N ALA A 53 -17.50 -15.81 3.17
CA ALA A 53 -16.54 -14.73 2.93
C ALA A 53 -16.71 -14.08 1.54
N LYS A 54 -17.76 -14.41 0.79
CA LYS A 54 -17.99 -13.95 -0.59
C LYS A 54 -16.78 -14.20 -1.49
N TYR A 55 -16.19 -15.39 -1.35
CA TYR A 55 -15.01 -15.86 -2.08
C TYR A 55 -13.72 -15.04 -1.84
N ASN A 56 -13.68 -14.17 -0.83
CA ASN A 56 -12.47 -13.46 -0.44
C ASN A 56 -11.53 -14.38 0.35
N TYR A 57 -10.30 -14.56 -0.14
CA TYR A 57 -9.30 -15.44 0.45
C TYR A 57 -8.92 -15.04 1.88
N THR A 58 -8.60 -13.76 2.10
CA THR A 58 -8.15 -13.25 3.39
C THR A 58 -9.22 -13.42 4.47
N ASN A 59 -10.48 -13.07 4.16
CA ASN A 59 -11.59 -13.22 5.09
C ASN A 59 -11.90 -14.68 5.41
N ALA A 60 -11.88 -15.55 4.39
CA ALA A 60 -12.09 -16.98 4.57
C ALA A 60 -10.97 -17.62 5.40
N HIS A 61 -9.71 -17.26 5.11
CA HIS A 61 -8.54 -17.73 5.85
C HIS A 61 -8.63 -17.33 7.32
N ARG A 62 -8.98 -16.06 7.61
CA ARG A 62 -9.18 -15.59 9.01
C ARG A 62 -10.26 -16.41 9.74
N ALA A 63 -11.42 -16.62 9.11
CA ALA A 63 -12.51 -17.39 9.69
C ALA A 63 -12.10 -18.84 9.99
N LEU A 64 -11.39 -19.49 9.06
CA LEU A 64 -10.90 -20.86 9.20
C LEU A 64 -9.82 -20.97 10.28
N THR A 65 -8.92 -20.00 10.41
CA THR A 65 -7.92 -19.94 11.47
C THR A 65 -8.60 -19.84 12.86
N GLN A 66 -9.62 -18.98 12.97
CA GLN A 66 -10.42 -18.88 14.21
C GLN A 66 -11.13 -20.19 14.55
N LEU A 67 -11.73 -20.86 13.56
CA LEU A 67 -12.37 -22.16 13.75
C LEU A 67 -11.37 -23.23 14.18
N GLN A 68 -10.15 -23.19 13.70
CA GLN A 68 -9.08 -24.11 14.07
C GLN A 68 -8.62 -23.89 15.52
N SER A 69 -8.53 -22.62 15.96
CA SER A 69 -8.12 -22.24 17.33
C SER A 69 -9.19 -22.59 18.35
N THR A 70 -10.48 -22.40 18.03
CA THR A 70 -11.60 -22.64 18.93
C THR A 70 -11.95 -24.12 19.05
N ASN A 71 -11.63 -24.93 18.04
CA ASN A 71 -11.95 -26.35 17.96
C ASN A 71 -10.84 -27.27 18.52
N GLY A 72 -9.99 -26.80 19.41
CA GLY A 72 -8.91 -27.59 20.02
C GLY A 72 -9.33 -28.93 20.70
N ASN A 73 -10.65 -29.21 20.82
CA ASN A 73 -11.21 -30.44 21.34
C ASN A 73 -11.99 -31.32 20.35
N HIS A 74 -12.12 -30.95 19.10
CA HIS A 74 -12.76 -31.80 18.09
C HIS A 74 -11.71 -32.64 17.34
N LYS A 75 -12.02 -33.95 17.18
CA LYS A 75 -11.24 -34.93 16.43
C LYS A 75 -10.78 -34.29 15.10
N THR A 76 -9.51 -33.86 15.05
CA THR A 76 -8.87 -33.40 13.83
C THR A 76 -8.95 -34.51 12.79
N ALA A 77 -9.51 -34.21 11.63
CA ALA A 77 -9.49 -35.16 10.50
C ALA A 77 -8.01 -35.44 10.14
N LYS A 78 -7.73 -36.68 9.68
CA LYS A 78 -6.38 -36.93 9.12
C LYS A 78 -6.07 -35.91 8.04
N PRO A 79 -4.82 -35.35 8.01
CA PRO A 79 -4.43 -34.41 6.96
C PRO A 79 -4.69 -35.02 5.57
N ARG A 80 -5.17 -34.19 4.66
CA ARG A 80 -5.38 -34.61 3.26
C ARG A 80 -4.04 -34.85 2.56
N GLU A 81 -4.02 -35.86 1.67
CA GLU A 81 -2.86 -36.12 0.84
C GLU A 81 -2.69 -35.05 -0.25
N ASP A 82 -1.43 -34.78 -0.64
CA ASP A 82 -1.07 -33.76 -1.64
C ASP A 82 -1.65 -34.00 -3.04
N LYS A 83 -1.99 -35.26 -3.37
CA LYS A 83 -2.50 -35.68 -4.69
C LYS A 83 -3.80 -34.98 -5.12
N LEU A 84 -4.57 -34.42 -4.18
CA LEU A 84 -5.84 -33.74 -4.43
C LEU A 84 -5.72 -32.24 -4.66
N ILE A 85 -4.54 -31.67 -4.42
CA ILE A 85 -4.32 -30.22 -4.48
C ILE A 85 -3.68 -29.87 -5.83
N ARG A 86 -4.49 -29.41 -6.78
CA ARG A 86 -4.04 -28.96 -8.10
C ARG A 86 -4.43 -27.49 -8.29
N TYR A 87 -3.43 -26.63 -8.36
CA TYR A 87 -3.65 -25.21 -8.72
C TYR A 87 -3.98 -25.08 -10.21
N PRO A 88 -4.81 -24.10 -10.60
CA PRO A 88 -4.99 -23.73 -12.01
C PRO A 88 -3.64 -23.41 -12.66
N ALA A 89 -3.51 -23.73 -13.96
CA ALA A 89 -2.26 -23.49 -14.70
C ALA A 89 -1.98 -21.99 -14.91
N ASP A 90 -3.04 -21.21 -15.14
CA ASP A 90 -2.90 -19.77 -15.36
C ASP A 90 -2.71 -19.02 -14.03
N PRO A 91 -1.74 -18.11 -13.93
CA PRO A 91 -1.51 -17.35 -12.70
C PRO A 91 -2.58 -16.26 -12.49
N CYS A 92 -3.04 -16.11 -11.25
CA CYS A 92 -3.89 -15.00 -10.83
C CYS A 92 -3.07 -14.02 -9.95
N PHE A 93 -2.58 -12.94 -10.53
CA PHE A 93 -1.74 -11.96 -9.82
C PHE A 93 -2.43 -11.32 -8.61
N GLN A 94 -3.74 -11.08 -8.69
CA GLN A 94 -4.51 -10.55 -7.57
C GLN A 94 -4.47 -11.53 -6.39
N PHE A 95 -4.73 -12.81 -6.64
CA PHE A 95 -4.67 -13.86 -5.62
C PHE A 95 -3.25 -14.01 -5.04
N VAL A 96 -2.21 -13.99 -5.88
CA VAL A 96 -0.81 -14.10 -5.42
C VAL A 96 -0.44 -12.98 -4.45
N LYS A 97 -0.85 -11.74 -4.73
CA LYS A 97 -0.64 -10.60 -3.82
C LYS A 97 -1.35 -10.79 -2.49
N GLU A 98 -2.60 -11.22 -2.54
CA GLU A 98 -3.42 -11.44 -1.35
C GLU A 98 -2.90 -12.62 -0.51
N LYS A 99 -2.49 -13.71 -1.15
CA LYS A 99 -1.88 -14.85 -0.46
C LYS A 99 -0.61 -14.43 0.28
N LYS A 100 0.29 -13.68 -0.38
CA LYS A 100 1.48 -13.13 0.26
C LYS A 100 1.14 -12.21 1.44
N PHE A 101 0.11 -11.38 1.32
CA PHE A 101 -0.33 -10.56 2.44
C PHE A 101 -0.74 -11.42 3.64
N VAL A 102 -1.49 -12.51 3.43
CA VAL A 102 -1.91 -13.41 4.52
C VAL A 102 -0.70 -14.13 5.14
N GLU A 103 0.27 -14.57 4.32
CA GLU A 103 1.50 -15.24 4.78
C GLU A 103 2.39 -14.33 5.64
N PHE A 104 2.52 -13.06 5.26
CA PHE A 104 3.39 -12.09 5.95
C PHE A 104 2.62 -11.08 6.82
N ARG A 105 1.36 -11.37 7.12
CA ARG A 105 0.50 -10.44 7.83
C ARG A 105 1.08 -10.00 9.17
N ALA A 106 1.56 -10.94 9.98
CA ALA A 106 2.11 -10.63 11.29
C ALA A 106 3.36 -9.73 11.20
N ASP A 107 4.22 -9.98 10.21
CA ASP A 107 5.41 -9.15 9.97
C ASP A 107 5.04 -7.76 9.49
N ILE A 108 4.01 -7.66 8.63
CA ILE A 108 3.49 -6.39 8.13
C ILE A 108 2.87 -5.57 9.28
N GLU A 109 2.05 -6.19 10.12
CA GLU A 109 1.43 -5.56 11.29
C GLU A 109 2.49 -5.07 12.28
N ALA A 110 3.51 -5.90 12.57
CA ALA A 110 4.61 -5.52 13.44
C ALA A 110 5.42 -4.34 12.90
N GLU A 111 5.69 -4.33 11.58
CA GLU A 111 6.40 -3.23 10.94
C GLU A 111 5.59 -1.92 10.93
N VAL A 112 4.27 -2.01 10.71
CA VAL A 112 3.38 -0.85 10.77
C VAL A 112 3.35 -0.27 12.19
N GLU A 113 3.21 -1.12 13.21
CA GLU A 113 3.20 -0.66 14.61
C GLU A 113 4.56 -0.05 15.02
N ARG A 114 5.67 -0.64 14.57
CA ARG A 114 7.01 -0.07 14.79
C ARG A 114 7.10 1.34 14.21
N ARG A 115 6.66 1.55 12.96
CA ARG A 115 6.68 2.87 12.31
C ARG A 115 5.77 3.88 13.00
N ILE A 116 4.60 3.47 13.47
CA ILE A 116 3.69 4.33 14.24
C ILE A 116 4.37 4.77 15.55
N THR A 117 5.02 3.83 16.24
CA THR A 117 5.70 4.09 17.50
C THR A 117 6.88 5.04 17.30
N GLU A 118 7.76 4.77 16.32
CA GLU A 118 8.89 5.62 15.97
C GLU A 118 8.45 7.05 15.64
N ARG A 119 7.38 7.18 14.82
CA ARG A 119 6.83 8.50 14.49
C ARG A 119 6.28 9.23 15.72
N ARG A 120 5.62 8.53 16.62
CA ARG A 120 5.11 9.10 17.88
C ARG A 120 6.25 9.58 18.76
N GLU A 121 7.33 8.83 18.84
CA GLU A 121 8.53 9.19 19.59
C GLU A 121 9.26 10.40 18.96
N ALA A 122 9.43 10.41 17.64
CA ALA A 122 9.99 11.54 16.91
C ALA A 122 9.19 12.82 17.14
N PHE A 123 7.85 12.73 17.13
CA PHE A 123 6.98 13.88 17.41
C PHE A 123 7.14 14.38 18.87
N LYS A 124 7.19 13.47 19.84
CA LYS A 124 7.44 13.85 21.25
C LYS A 124 8.79 14.52 21.42
N TYR A 125 9.84 13.99 20.80
CA TYR A 125 11.16 14.57 20.82
C TYR A 125 11.18 15.97 20.22
N ALA A 126 10.59 16.15 19.04
CA ALA A 126 10.49 17.46 18.38
C ALA A 126 9.73 18.49 19.21
N CYS A 127 8.67 18.06 19.92
CA CYS A 127 7.92 18.90 20.85
C CYS A 127 8.79 19.37 22.02
N MET A 128 9.58 18.46 22.61
CA MET A 128 10.45 18.76 23.77
C MET A 128 11.67 19.61 23.38
N SER A 129 12.23 19.38 22.19
CA SER A 129 13.44 20.06 21.71
C SER A 129 13.13 21.30 20.86
N HIS A 130 11.85 21.62 20.62
CA HIS A 130 11.43 22.73 19.75
C HIS A 130 12.04 22.66 18.33
N THR A 131 12.18 21.45 17.77
CA THR A 131 12.80 21.21 16.46
C THR A 131 11.78 21.02 15.33
N PHE A 132 10.55 21.43 15.53
CA PHE A 132 9.57 21.48 14.46
C PHE A 132 9.94 22.48 13.36
N VAL A 133 9.57 22.13 12.13
CA VAL A 133 9.80 22.95 10.94
C VAL A 133 8.47 23.51 10.44
N GLU A 134 8.46 24.77 10.01
CA GLU A 134 7.28 25.42 9.43
C GLU A 134 7.18 25.11 7.94
N CYS A 135 6.01 24.67 7.48
CA CYS A 135 5.72 24.53 6.06
C CYS A 135 5.47 25.90 5.42
N GLN A 136 6.23 26.26 4.40
CA GLN A 136 6.12 27.55 3.71
C GLN A 136 4.90 27.70 2.78
N CYS A 137 4.05 26.67 2.69
CA CYS A 137 2.82 26.70 1.92
C CYS A 137 1.58 26.84 2.82
N CYS A 138 1.41 25.96 3.80
CA CYS A 138 0.24 25.97 4.69
C CYS A 138 0.52 26.62 6.07
N PHE A 139 1.77 27.03 6.31
CA PHE A 139 2.23 27.66 7.56
C PHE A 139 1.99 26.81 8.82
N ASN A 140 1.89 25.48 8.64
CA ASN A 140 1.89 24.55 9.76
C ASN A 140 3.27 24.53 10.40
N LYS A 141 3.33 24.85 11.69
CA LYS A 141 4.58 24.96 12.49
C LYS A 141 4.96 23.67 13.20
N GLU A 142 4.14 22.62 13.08
CA GLU A 142 4.33 21.35 13.77
C GLU A 142 4.66 20.23 12.77
N CYS A 143 5.55 20.52 11.82
CA CYS A 143 6.02 19.51 10.89
C CYS A 143 7.33 18.89 11.40
N LEU A 144 7.46 17.56 11.27
CA LEU A 144 8.73 16.88 11.48
C LEU A 144 9.67 17.15 10.30
N ASP A 145 10.95 17.32 10.54
CA ASP A 145 11.95 17.56 9.50
C ASP A 145 11.98 16.42 8.45
N GLU A 146 11.81 15.20 8.90
CA GLU A 146 11.74 14.01 8.03
C GLU A 146 10.56 14.00 7.03
N ASP A 147 9.49 14.73 7.34
CA ASP A 147 8.29 14.87 6.48
C ASP A 147 8.40 16.09 5.55
N MET A 148 9.48 16.85 5.64
CA MET A 148 9.66 18.05 4.81
C MET A 148 10.32 17.73 3.47
N VAL A 149 9.85 18.40 2.45
CA VAL A 149 10.29 18.24 1.06
C VAL A 149 10.88 19.56 0.58
N PRO A 150 12.20 19.63 0.33
CA PRO A 150 12.82 20.82 -0.21
C PRO A 150 12.62 20.92 -1.73
N CYS A 151 12.47 22.16 -2.23
CA CYS A 151 12.75 22.47 -3.64
C CYS A 151 14.25 22.71 -3.85
N ASN A 152 14.70 22.85 -5.11
CA ASN A 152 16.10 23.18 -5.40
C ASN A 152 16.55 24.55 -4.84
N GLY A 153 15.61 25.48 -4.62
CA GLY A 153 15.86 26.77 -4.00
C GLY A 153 15.84 26.76 -2.46
N GLY A 154 15.70 25.59 -1.83
CA GLY A 154 15.76 25.43 -0.36
C GLY A 154 14.44 25.71 0.36
N HIS A 155 13.33 26.01 -0.31
CA HIS A 155 12.04 26.15 0.34
C HIS A 155 11.52 24.80 0.82
N LEU A 156 10.95 24.77 2.03
CA LEU A 156 10.50 23.54 2.69
C LEU A 156 8.98 23.47 2.72
N TYR A 157 8.43 22.32 2.30
CA TYR A 157 7.00 22.06 2.23
C TYR A 157 6.65 20.74 2.92
N CYS A 158 5.53 20.70 3.63
CA CYS A 158 5.06 19.46 4.21
C CYS A 158 4.56 18.50 3.11
N LYS A 159 4.58 17.24 3.43
CA LYS A 159 4.18 16.15 2.54
C LYS A 159 2.78 16.33 1.94
N GLU A 160 1.82 16.80 2.74
CA GLU A 160 0.43 17.02 2.32
C GLU A 160 0.33 18.09 1.23
N CYS A 161 1.05 19.22 1.41
CA CYS A 161 1.09 20.29 0.41
C CYS A 161 1.70 19.81 -0.91
N ILE A 162 2.77 19.03 -0.85
CA ILE A 162 3.40 18.43 -2.06
C ILE A 162 2.48 17.45 -2.74
N GLN A 163 1.80 16.58 -2.00
CA GLN A 163 0.84 15.62 -2.57
C GLN A 163 -0.32 16.34 -3.26
N GLN A 164 -0.87 17.35 -2.62
CA GLN A 164 -1.97 18.15 -3.18
C GLN A 164 -1.53 18.91 -4.44
N SER A 165 -0.40 19.59 -4.39
CA SER A 165 0.16 20.30 -5.55
C SER A 165 0.47 19.36 -6.71
N THR A 166 1.02 18.19 -6.42
CA THR A 166 1.30 17.17 -7.45
C THR A 166 0.01 16.70 -8.12
N ASN A 167 -1.06 16.45 -7.35
CA ASN A 167 -2.35 16.04 -7.92
C ASN A 167 -2.93 17.11 -8.86
N VAL A 168 -2.84 18.38 -8.48
CA VAL A 168 -3.26 19.52 -9.33
C VAL A 168 -2.42 19.59 -10.59
N ALA A 169 -1.08 19.57 -10.46
CA ALA A 169 -0.15 19.63 -11.59
C ALA A 169 -0.36 18.47 -12.58
N MET A 170 -0.58 17.25 -12.07
CA MET A 170 -0.88 16.09 -12.89
C MET A 170 -2.21 16.23 -13.63
N GLY A 171 -3.20 16.86 -13.01
CA GLY A 171 -4.51 17.14 -13.63
C GLY A 171 -4.41 18.08 -14.84
N VAL A 172 -3.53 19.06 -14.79
CA VAL A 172 -3.25 20.00 -15.92
C VAL A 172 -2.16 19.49 -16.89
N GLY A 173 -1.69 18.26 -16.70
CA GLY A 173 -0.74 17.63 -17.61
C GLY A 173 0.73 17.96 -17.36
N ALA A 174 1.08 18.64 -16.27
CA ALA A 174 2.46 19.00 -15.97
C ALA A 174 3.35 17.76 -15.76
N ALA A 175 4.59 17.82 -16.27
CA ALA A 175 5.61 16.80 -16.11
C ALA A 175 6.64 17.14 -15.03
N LYS A 176 6.63 18.38 -14.54
CA LYS A 176 7.51 18.87 -13.46
C LYS A 176 6.69 19.51 -12.38
N ILE A 177 7.07 19.25 -11.13
CA ILE A 177 6.47 19.89 -9.97
C ILE A 177 7.36 21.05 -9.56
N ARG A 178 6.80 22.25 -9.69
CA ARG A 178 7.50 23.49 -9.31
C ARG A 178 7.34 23.81 -7.84
N CYS A 179 8.22 24.64 -7.36
CA CYS A 179 8.14 25.22 -6.03
C CYS A 179 6.76 25.88 -5.80
N LEU A 180 6.21 25.72 -4.60
CA LEU A 180 4.92 26.31 -4.23
C LEU A 180 5.05 27.79 -3.82
N GLY A 181 6.30 28.27 -3.68
CA GLY A 181 6.64 29.67 -3.45
C GLY A 181 7.00 30.39 -4.74
N GLN A 182 7.76 31.46 -4.60
CA GLN A 182 8.08 32.38 -5.73
C GLN A 182 9.39 32.07 -6.47
N CYS A 183 10.14 31.01 -6.08
CA CYS A 183 11.47 30.77 -6.69
C CYS A 183 11.45 30.03 -8.03
N GLU A 184 10.29 29.59 -8.51
CA GLU A 184 10.10 28.83 -9.76
C GLU A 184 10.93 27.53 -9.91
N GLU A 185 11.78 27.24 -8.94
CA GLU A 185 12.64 26.06 -8.92
C GLU A 185 11.82 24.77 -8.87
N GLU A 186 12.38 23.69 -9.38
CA GLU A 186 11.75 22.37 -9.39
C GLU A 186 11.92 21.66 -8.04
N ILE A 187 10.91 20.88 -7.65
CA ILE A 187 11.04 19.89 -6.59
C ILE A 187 11.65 18.62 -7.20
N PRO A 188 12.84 18.20 -6.75
CA PRO A 188 13.53 17.06 -7.36
C PRO A 188 12.71 15.77 -7.30
N PRO A 189 12.69 14.94 -8.36
CA PRO A 189 11.98 13.65 -8.36
C PRO A 189 12.39 12.73 -7.20
N LYS A 190 13.67 12.79 -6.78
CA LYS A 190 14.19 12.04 -5.63
C LYS A 190 13.48 12.43 -4.32
N GLN A 191 13.11 13.70 -4.16
CA GLN A 191 12.34 14.14 -3.00
C GLN A 191 10.87 13.74 -3.12
N LEU A 192 10.29 13.86 -4.31
CA LEU A 192 8.92 13.43 -4.59
C LEU A 192 8.72 11.93 -4.32
N GLN A 193 9.72 11.11 -4.56
CA GLN A 193 9.69 9.67 -4.27
C GLN A 193 9.42 9.35 -2.78
N LYS A 194 9.84 10.22 -1.87
CA LYS A 194 9.62 10.03 -0.43
C LYS A 194 8.16 10.21 -0.01
N VAL A 195 7.40 11.00 -0.76
CA VAL A 195 6.07 11.47 -0.35
C VAL A 195 4.94 11.07 -1.29
N LEU A 196 5.22 10.77 -2.55
CA LEU A 196 4.21 10.32 -3.52
C LEU A 196 4.04 8.80 -3.48
N ASN A 197 2.84 8.35 -3.83
CA ASN A 197 2.64 6.93 -4.07
C ASN A 197 3.29 6.50 -5.40
N GLN A 198 3.58 5.21 -5.52
CA GLN A 198 4.30 4.64 -6.66
C GLN A 198 3.61 4.90 -8.01
N ASN A 199 2.28 4.85 -8.05
CA ASN A 199 1.52 5.08 -9.29
C ASN A 199 1.62 6.52 -9.77
N VAL A 200 1.46 7.50 -8.85
CA VAL A 200 1.58 8.94 -9.17
C VAL A 200 3.01 9.26 -9.61
N LEU A 201 4.00 8.75 -8.89
CA LEU A 201 5.40 8.95 -9.24
C LEU A 201 5.74 8.36 -10.62
N SER A 202 5.32 7.12 -10.90
CA SER A 202 5.56 6.48 -12.20
C SER A 202 4.92 7.28 -13.34
N ASN A 203 3.68 7.73 -13.17
CA ASN A 203 3.00 8.55 -14.18
C ASN A 203 3.71 9.89 -14.40
N LEU A 204 4.20 10.53 -13.34
CA LEU A 204 4.98 11.77 -13.43
C LEU A 204 6.30 11.54 -14.21
N LEU A 205 7.03 10.47 -13.89
CA LEU A 205 8.30 10.14 -14.56
C LEU A 205 8.10 9.79 -16.05
N ILE A 206 7.03 9.07 -16.39
CA ILE A 206 6.68 8.78 -17.80
C ILE A 206 6.39 10.09 -18.55
N LYS A 207 5.57 10.99 -17.99
CA LYS A 207 5.28 12.29 -18.59
C LYS A 207 6.56 13.11 -18.80
N ARG A 208 7.44 13.14 -17.78
CA ARG A 208 8.73 13.84 -17.87
C ARG A 208 9.59 13.29 -19.01
N GLY A 209 9.77 11.98 -19.11
CA GLY A 209 10.52 11.34 -20.18
C GLY A 209 9.94 11.64 -21.57
N THR A 210 8.62 11.67 -21.72
CA THR A 210 7.98 12.02 -23.01
C THR A 210 8.17 13.49 -23.40
N GLU A 211 8.24 14.41 -22.46
CA GLU A 211 8.55 15.81 -22.74
C GLU A 211 10.03 16.00 -23.12
N GLU A 212 10.96 15.35 -22.42
CA GLU A 212 12.39 15.43 -22.72
C GLU A 212 12.70 14.90 -24.13
N VAL A 213 12.02 13.84 -24.58
CA VAL A 213 12.13 13.30 -25.95
C VAL A 213 11.57 14.28 -27.00
N LYS A 214 10.50 15.00 -26.72
CA LYS A 214 9.94 16.02 -27.62
C LYS A 214 10.85 17.23 -27.78
N ILE A 215 11.58 17.60 -26.73
CA ILE A 215 12.50 18.74 -26.72
C ILE A 215 13.83 18.38 -27.38
N ASN A 216 14.27 17.13 -27.34
CA ASN A 216 15.52 16.65 -27.94
C ASN A 216 15.28 15.43 -28.86
N PRO A 217 14.75 15.63 -30.08
CA PRO A 217 14.50 14.52 -31.00
C PRO A 217 15.78 13.85 -31.56
N VAL A 218 16.95 14.42 -31.32
CA VAL A 218 18.24 13.92 -31.84
C VAL A 218 18.76 12.65 -31.14
N ILE A 219 18.23 12.29 -29.99
CA ILE A 219 18.75 11.17 -29.21
C ILE A 219 18.23 9.77 -29.68
N ILE A 220 17.28 9.74 -30.64
CA ILE A 220 16.67 8.48 -31.10
C ILE A 220 17.34 7.89 -32.37
N LEU A 221 18.33 8.54 -32.94
CA LEU A 221 18.97 8.12 -34.22
C LEU A 221 20.47 7.82 -34.11
N SER A 222 20.97 7.46 -32.96
CA SER A 222 22.36 6.96 -32.81
C SER A 222 22.39 5.59 -32.16
#